data_adb982f201b8ca4e6c712a34208cce2c
#
_entry.id   adb982f201b8ca4e6c712a34208cce2c
#
_cell.length_a   1.000
_cell.length_b   1.000
_cell.length_c   1.000
_cell.angle_alpha   90.00
_cell.angle_beta   90.00
_cell.angle_gamma   90.00
#
_symmetry.space_group_name_H-M   'P 1'
#
loop_
_entity.id
_entity.type
_entity.pdbx_description
1 polymer ?
#
loop_
_entity_poly.entity_id
_entity_poly.type
_entity_poly.pdbx_seq_one_letter_code
_entity_poly.pdbx_strand_id
1 'polypeptide(L)'
;MEKGTNTRKKLLSDAFKLFSSNSYENVTFSELEKASGVSRGSIVYYFENKNGLFSEMLKTFVFDNSSVKRVPKPYQHSLIAFYNYFIEILKKEKNKLIELGIKNMNEALFFIEMSALLNISDFRAIASKWHEEEKNIWYNIIQNAVSTNEIRKDIDVKSVADLFEKNIFRCIFYRSILNLWCRHKRITYEL
;
A
#
# COMPACT_ATOMS: atom_id res chain seq x y z
N MET A 1 2.95 28.88 -9.02
CA MET A 1 2.99 27.80 -8.00
C MET A 1 2.33 26.49 -8.45
N GLU A 2 1.26 26.47 -9.23
CA GLU A 2 0.56 25.24 -9.68
C GLU A 2 1.39 24.28 -10.56
N LYS A 3 2.21 24.79 -11.49
CA LYS A 3 3.03 23.95 -12.40
C LYS A 3 4.01 23.02 -11.64
N GLY A 4 4.69 23.52 -10.61
CA GLY A 4 5.65 22.75 -9.84
C GLY A 4 5.01 21.60 -9.02
N THR A 5 3.84 21.88 -8.45
CA THR A 5 3.06 20.89 -7.68
C THR A 5 2.56 19.74 -8.59
N ASN A 6 2.16 20.08 -9.82
CA ASN A 6 1.69 19.08 -10.79
C ASN A 6 2.86 18.20 -11.29
N THR A 7 4.01 18.79 -11.56
CA THR A 7 5.24 18.07 -11.96
C THR A 7 5.70 17.09 -10.86
N ARG A 8 5.71 17.54 -9.59
CA ARG A 8 6.08 16.70 -8.44
C ARG A 8 5.13 15.50 -8.28
N LYS A 9 3.82 15.72 -8.37
CA LYS A 9 2.82 14.63 -8.29
C LYS A 9 2.96 13.63 -9.44
N LYS A 10 3.16 14.12 -10.67
CA LYS A 10 3.38 13.28 -11.85
C LYS A 10 4.62 12.41 -11.66
N LEU A 11 5.74 13.01 -11.21
CA LEU A 11 6.99 12.28 -11.00
C LEU A 11 6.85 11.19 -9.93
N LEU A 12 6.14 11.45 -8.83
CA LEU A 12 5.83 10.43 -7.81
C LEU A 12 5.00 9.27 -8.39
N SER A 13 4.00 9.57 -9.23
CA SER A 13 3.17 8.55 -9.88
C SER A 13 3.97 7.69 -10.86
N ASP A 14 4.85 8.29 -11.67
CA ASP A 14 5.68 7.58 -12.63
C ASP A 14 6.77 6.77 -11.92
N ALA A 15 7.34 7.29 -10.82
CA ALA A 15 8.24 6.55 -9.94
C ALA A 15 7.55 5.33 -9.32
N PHE A 16 6.31 5.48 -8.84
CA PHE A 16 5.52 4.38 -8.30
C PHE A 16 5.35 3.25 -9.32
N LYS A 17 5.04 3.56 -10.59
CA LYS A 17 4.96 2.56 -11.68
C LYS A 17 6.26 1.83 -11.90
N LEU A 18 7.39 2.55 -11.93
CA LEU A 18 8.70 1.95 -12.15
C LEU A 18 9.09 1.02 -11.00
N PHE A 19 8.97 1.47 -9.76
CA PHE A 19 9.29 0.67 -8.58
C PHE A 19 8.30 -0.47 -8.31
N SER A 20 7.09 -0.41 -8.87
CA SER A 20 6.11 -1.50 -8.82
C SER A 20 6.48 -2.71 -9.66
N SER A 21 7.41 -2.57 -10.59
CA SER A 21 7.75 -3.61 -11.57
C SER A 21 9.25 -3.91 -11.63
N ASN A 22 10.08 -3.12 -10.94
CA ASN A 22 11.53 -3.24 -10.97
C ASN A 22 12.10 -3.16 -9.56
N SER A 23 13.23 -3.83 -9.33
CA SER A 23 13.97 -3.65 -8.08
C SER A 23 14.45 -2.21 -7.93
N TYR A 24 14.67 -1.77 -6.68
CA TYR A 24 15.17 -0.44 -6.40
C TYR A 24 16.46 -0.11 -7.16
N GLU A 25 17.37 -1.07 -7.26
CA GLU A 25 18.67 -0.91 -7.93
C GLU A 25 18.51 -0.65 -9.42
N ASN A 26 17.56 -1.33 -10.06
CA ASN A 26 17.32 -1.25 -11.51
C ASN A 26 16.63 0.05 -11.93
N VAL A 27 15.95 0.75 -11.04
CA VAL A 27 15.36 2.06 -11.35
C VAL A 27 16.44 3.13 -11.30
N THR A 28 16.88 3.60 -12.45
CA THR A 28 17.90 4.65 -12.63
C THR A 28 17.28 6.03 -12.85
N PHE A 29 18.09 7.10 -12.68
CA PHE A 29 17.63 8.43 -13.05
C PHE A 29 17.25 8.54 -14.53
N SER A 30 17.97 7.85 -15.43
CA SER A 30 17.65 7.83 -16.86
C SER A 30 16.28 7.21 -17.14
N GLU A 31 15.90 6.16 -16.43
CA GLU A 31 14.58 5.57 -16.54
C GLU A 31 13.50 6.47 -15.98
N LEU A 32 13.78 7.14 -14.85
CA LEU A 32 12.87 8.15 -14.26
C LEU A 32 12.65 9.33 -15.21
N GLU A 33 13.71 9.85 -15.85
CA GLU A 33 13.62 10.89 -16.86
C GLU A 33 12.78 10.46 -18.07
N LYS A 34 13.06 9.25 -18.59
CA LYS A 34 12.32 8.69 -19.72
C LYS A 34 10.83 8.49 -19.41
N ALA A 35 10.51 7.97 -18.23
CA ALA A 35 9.13 7.69 -17.83
C ALA A 35 8.34 8.96 -17.51
N SER A 36 8.97 9.93 -16.83
CA SER A 36 8.29 11.15 -16.35
C SER A 36 8.34 12.32 -17.33
N GLY A 37 9.34 12.33 -18.23
CA GLY A 37 9.67 13.49 -19.05
C GLY A 37 10.26 14.67 -18.24
N VAL A 38 10.70 14.41 -17.00
CA VAL A 38 11.26 15.41 -16.07
C VAL A 38 12.78 15.20 -16.01
N SER A 39 13.57 16.27 -16.22
CA SER A 39 15.02 16.19 -16.20
C SER A 39 15.58 15.75 -14.84
N ARG A 40 16.74 15.08 -14.84
CA ARG A 40 17.46 14.67 -13.63
C ARG A 40 17.67 15.83 -12.65
N GLY A 41 18.02 17.02 -13.16
CA GLY A 41 18.18 18.22 -12.32
C GLY A 41 16.91 18.59 -11.59
N SER A 42 15.74 18.49 -12.25
CA SER A 42 14.45 18.73 -11.62
C SER A 42 14.08 17.62 -10.60
N ILE A 43 14.40 16.35 -10.91
CA ILE A 43 14.18 15.24 -9.97
C ILE A 43 14.99 15.48 -8.68
N VAL A 44 16.26 15.80 -8.82
CA VAL A 44 17.16 16.11 -7.70
C VAL A 44 16.71 17.35 -6.93
N TYR A 45 16.21 18.38 -7.63
CA TYR A 45 15.65 19.58 -6.99
C TYR A 45 14.45 19.26 -6.08
N TYR A 46 13.55 18.38 -6.51
CA TYR A 46 12.36 18.02 -5.71
C TYR A 46 12.62 17.01 -4.59
N PHE A 47 13.57 16.10 -4.78
CA PHE A 47 13.71 14.93 -3.91
C PHE A 47 15.16 14.67 -3.44
N GLU A 48 16.11 15.55 -3.77
CA GLU A 48 17.54 15.47 -3.43
C GLU A 48 18.26 14.27 -4.07
N ASN A 49 17.72 13.07 -3.95
CA ASN A 49 18.30 11.84 -4.48
C ASN A 49 17.23 10.77 -4.72
N LYS A 50 17.61 9.59 -5.20
CA LYS A 50 16.70 8.46 -5.47
C LYS A 50 16.02 7.96 -4.19
N ASN A 51 16.74 7.95 -3.07
CA ASN A 51 16.16 7.56 -1.77
C ASN A 51 15.08 8.53 -1.31
N GLY A 52 15.29 9.83 -1.45
CA GLY A 52 14.30 10.85 -1.13
C GLY A 52 13.03 10.71 -1.99
N LEU A 53 13.20 10.49 -3.31
CA LEU A 53 12.07 10.22 -4.21
C LEU A 53 11.31 8.94 -3.78
N PHE A 54 12.04 7.87 -3.49
CA PHE A 54 11.45 6.58 -3.11
C PHE A 54 10.73 6.67 -1.76
N SER A 55 11.33 7.33 -0.76
CA SER A 55 10.72 7.55 0.56
C SER A 55 9.44 8.38 0.47
N GLU A 56 9.44 9.45 -0.33
CA GLU A 56 8.25 10.29 -0.52
C GLU A 56 7.14 9.55 -1.29
N MET A 57 7.53 8.72 -2.25
CA MET A 57 6.61 7.84 -2.97
C MET A 57 5.97 6.83 -2.01
N LEU A 58 6.75 6.17 -1.14
CA LEU A 58 6.24 5.27 -0.11
C LEU A 58 5.24 5.97 0.81
N LYS A 59 5.61 7.16 1.30
CA LYS A 59 4.72 7.96 2.13
C LYS A 59 3.40 8.22 1.42
N THR A 60 3.46 8.74 0.19
CA THR A 60 2.27 9.16 -0.56
C THR A 60 1.35 8.02 -0.97
N PHE A 61 1.90 6.91 -1.46
CA PHE A 61 1.12 5.82 -2.07
C PHE A 61 0.88 4.62 -1.15
N VAL A 62 1.69 4.46 -0.10
CA VAL A 62 1.55 3.35 0.85
C VAL A 62 1.00 3.85 2.18
N PHE A 63 1.74 4.68 2.91
CA PHE A 63 1.42 5.03 4.28
C PHE A 63 0.27 6.03 4.44
N ASP A 64 0.26 7.12 3.65
CA ASP A 64 -0.80 8.13 3.71
C ASP A 64 -2.09 7.66 3.02
N ASN A 65 -2.01 6.59 2.24
CA ASN A 65 -3.11 6.03 1.46
C ASN A 65 -3.77 4.82 2.14
N SER A 66 -3.59 4.64 3.44
CA SER A 66 -4.22 3.55 4.21
C SER A 66 -5.73 3.48 4.00
N SER A 67 -6.20 2.37 3.47
CA SER A 67 -7.64 2.15 3.21
C SER A 67 -8.45 2.13 4.49
N VAL A 68 -7.89 1.58 5.57
CA VAL A 68 -8.52 1.50 6.90
C VAL A 68 -8.74 2.90 7.48
N LYS A 69 -7.71 3.77 7.41
CA LYS A 69 -7.78 5.14 7.95
C LYS A 69 -8.75 6.04 7.18
N ARG A 70 -9.08 5.69 5.95
CA ARG A 70 -9.96 6.48 5.07
C ARG A 70 -11.44 6.14 5.19
N VAL A 71 -11.82 5.15 6.01
CA VAL A 71 -13.23 4.88 6.27
C VAL A 71 -13.83 6.03 7.07
N PRO A 72 -14.87 6.74 6.57
CA PRO A 72 -15.42 7.90 7.25
C PRO A 72 -16.10 7.55 8.56
N LYS A 73 -16.10 8.47 9.52
CA LYS A 73 -16.70 8.30 10.84
C LYS A 73 -18.13 7.73 10.84
N PRO A 74 -19.05 8.14 9.93
CA PRO A 74 -20.42 7.56 9.90
C PRO A 74 -20.46 6.04 9.69
N TYR A 75 -19.40 5.44 9.13
CA TYR A 75 -19.32 3.98 8.92
C TYR A 75 -18.58 3.26 10.05
N GLN A 76 -18.05 3.99 11.03
CA GLN A 76 -17.26 3.40 12.13
C GLN A 76 -18.11 2.94 13.33
N HIS A 77 -19.43 3.08 13.28
CA HIS A 77 -20.34 2.67 14.33
C HIS A 77 -20.76 1.19 14.24
N SER A 78 -20.49 0.50 13.15
CA SER A 78 -20.83 -0.89 12.90
C SER A 78 -19.68 -1.57 12.16
N LEU A 79 -19.33 -2.80 12.55
CA LEU A 79 -18.31 -3.61 11.91
C LEU A 79 -18.65 -3.90 10.44
N ILE A 80 -19.90 -4.27 10.17
CA ILE A 80 -20.34 -4.57 8.81
C ILE A 80 -20.33 -3.33 7.91
N ALA A 81 -20.76 -2.17 8.43
CA ALA A 81 -20.73 -0.91 7.69
C ALA A 81 -19.29 -0.48 7.38
N PHE A 82 -18.40 -0.57 8.38
CA PHE A 82 -16.98 -0.30 8.24
C PHE A 82 -16.34 -1.20 7.18
N TYR A 83 -16.54 -2.52 7.29
CA TYR A 83 -15.97 -3.51 6.38
C TYR A 83 -16.44 -3.31 4.95
N ASN A 84 -17.73 -3.09 4.72
CA ASN A 84 -18.26 -2.85 3.39
C ASN A 84 -17.66 -1.60 2.74
N TYR A 85 -17.56 -0.50 3.49
CA TYR A 85 -16.94 0.73 2.97
C TYR A 85 -15.44 0.54 2.71
N PHE A 86 -14.74 -0.15 3.60
CA PHE A 86 -13.34 -0.52 3.42
C PHE A 86 -13.12 -1.32 2.12
N ILE A 87 -13.94 -2.32 1.84
CA ILE A 87 -13.88 -3.09 0.59
C ILE A 87 -14.12 -2.20 -0.64
N GLU A 88 -15.03 -1.24 -0.57
CA GLU A 88 -15.25 -0.28 -1.67
C GLU A 88 -14.02 0.61 -1.92
N ILE A 89 -13.32 1.02 -0.86
CA ILE A 89 -12.04 1.73 -1.01
C ILE A 89 -11.02 0.84 -1.72
N LEU A 90 -10.85 -0.41 -1.30
CA LEU A 90 -9.91 -1.35 -1.92
C LEU A 90 -10.21 -1.59 -3.40
N LYS A 91 -11.49 -1.75 -3.78
CA LYS A 91 -11.91 -1.89 -5.18
C LYS A 91 -11.53 -0.65 -6.00
N LYS A 92 -11.78 0.55 -5.48
CA LYS A 92 -11.42 1.81 -6.15
C LYS A 92 -9.92 1.95 -6.34
N GLU A 93 -9.13 1.57 -5.35
CA GLU A 93 -7.66 1.59 -5.45
C GLU A 93 -7.14 0.59 -6.46
N LYS A 94 -7.64 -0.63 -6.44
CA LYS A 94 -7.31 -1.62 -7.45
C LYS A 94 -7.56 -1.10 -8.86
N ASN A 95 -8.72 -0.46 -9.11
CA ASN A 95 -9.05 0.10 -10.42
C ASN A 95 -8.07 1.22 -10.82
N LYS A 96 -7.72 2.14 -9.90
CA LYS A 96 -6.70 3.18 -10.14
C LYS A 96 -5.35 2.58 -10.52
N LEU A 97 -4.93 1.52 -9.85
CA LEU A 97 -3.66 0.85 -10.17
C LEU A 97 -3.70 0.19 -11.56
N ILE A 98 -4.84 -0.41 -11.94
CA ILE A 98 -5.05 -0.95 -13.28
C ILE A 98 -4.96 0.17 -14.34
N GLU A 99 -5.60 1.31 -14.11
CA GLU A 99 -5.52 2.50 -14.98
C GLU A 99 -4.07 3.02 -15.12
N LEU A 100 -3.27 2.90 -14.06
CA LEU A 100 -1.83 3.19 -14.08
C LEU A 100 -1.00 2.12 -14.81
N GLY A 101 -1.61 1.03 -15.30
CA GLY A 101 -0.93 -0.09 -15.97
C GLY A 101 -0.41 -1.16 -15.01
N ILE A 102 -0.69 -1.07 -13.72
CA ILE A 102 -0.29 -2.04 -12.70
C ILE A 102 -1.35 -3.14 -12.64
N LYS A 103 -1.09 -4.27 -13.30
CA LYS A 103 -2.06 -5.37 -13.43
C LYS A 103 -2.24 -6.19 -12.15
N ASN A 104 -1.20 -6.27 -11.33
CA ASN A 104 -1.19 -7.05 -10.09
C ASN A 104 -0.75 -6.18 -8.91
N MET A 105 -1.72 -5.69 -8.16
CA MET A 105 -1.49 -4.85 -6.97
C MET A 105 -0.63 -5.55 -5.92
N ASN A 106 -0.85 -6.83 -5.69
CA ASN A 106 -0.14 -7.58 -4.67
C ASN A 106 1.35 -7.72 -5.03
N GLU A 107 1.64 -8.01 -6.29
CA GLU A 107 3.01 -8.10 -6.80
C GLU A 107 3.72 -6.75 -6.72
N ALA A 108 3.03 -5.67 -7.11
CA ALA A 108 3.54 -4.31 -7.05
C ALA A 108 3.91 -3.89 -5.61
N LEU A 109 3.00 -4.10 -4.66
CA LEU A 109 3.25 -3.80 -3.25
C LEU A 109 4.37 -4.64 -2.68
N PHE A 110 4.44 -5.93 -3.03
CA PHE A 110 5.54 -6.81 -2.62
C PHE A 110 6.91 -6.28 -3.08
N PHE A 111 7.05 -5.89 -4.36
CA PHE A 111 8.30 -5.31 -4.88
C PHE A 111 8.67 -4.00 -4.16
N ILE A 112 7.70 -3.14 -3.93
CA ILE A 112 7.89 -1.87 -3.24
C ILE A 112 8.33 -2.10 -1.78
N GLU A 113 7.65 -2.97 -1.04
CA GLU A 113 7.96 -3.27 0.36
C GLU A 113 9.32 -3.93 0.52
N MET A 114 9.66 -4.90 -0.34
CA MET A 114 10.99 -5.53 -0.32
C MET A 114 12.09 -4.54 -0.64
N SER A 115 11.87 -3.68 -1.64
CA SER A 115 12.81 -2.61 -1.97
C SER A 115 12.99 -1.62 -0.82
N ALA A 116 11.90 -1.25 -0.14
CA ALA A 116 11.93 -0.36 1.02
C ALA A 116 12.68 -0.98 2.21
N LEU A 117 12.41 -2.27 2.48
CA LEU A 117 13.07 -3.02 3.56
C LEU A 117 14.59 -3.08 3.40
N LEU A 118 15.07 -3.16 2.17
CA LEU A 118 16.50 -3.28 1.84
C LEU A 118 17.22 -1.93 1.73
N ASN A 119 16.50 -0.86 1.34
CA ASN A 119 17.14 0.41 0.97
C ASN A 119 16.79 1.60 1.87
N ILE A 120 15.76 1.50 2.72
CA ILE A 120 15.35 2.58 3.63
C ILE A 120 15.65 2.16 5.07
N SER A 121 16.60 2.83 5.71
CA SER A 121 17.16 2.44 7.01
C SER A 121 16.12 2.37 8.15
N ASP A 122 15.17 3.29 8.17
CA ASP A 122 14.13 3.42 9.19
C ASP A 122 12.78 2.81 8.77
N PHE A 123 12.71 2.15 7.60
CA PHE A 123 11.47 1.58 7.07
C PHE A 123 10.78 0.64 8.05
N ARG A 124 11.54 -0.22 8.76
CA ARG A 124 10.96 -1.15 9.75
C ARG A 124 10.23 -0.44 10.87
N ALA A 125 10.79 0.65 11.38
CA ALA A 125 10.19 1.44 12.45
C ALA A 125 8.92 2.16 11.94
N ILE A 126 8.97 2.74 10.74
CA ILE A 126 7.83 3.41 10.10
C ILE A 126 6.71 2.40 9.85
N ALA A 127 7.03 1.26 9.26
CA ALA A 127 6.06 0.20 8.96
C ALA A 127 5.42 -0.37 10.24
N SER A 128 6.21 -0.65 11.29
CA SER A 128 5.69 -1.12 12.58
C SER A 128 4.70 -0.14 13.19
N LYS A 129 5.02 1.15 13.18
CA LYS A 129 4.11 2.18 13.68
C LYS A 129 2.82 2.24 12.87
N TRP A 130 2.93 2.18 11.55
CA TRP A 130 1.80 2.20 10.64
C TRP A 130 0.87 1.01 10.85
N HIS A 131 1.43 -0.20 11.00
CA HIS A 131 0.69 -1.43 11.32
C HIS A 131 -0.03 -1.33 12.67
N GLU A 132 0.63 -0.81 13.71
CA GLU A 132 0.02 -0.64 15.02
C GLU A 132 -1.16 0.35 14.97
N GLU A 133 -1.04 1.44 14.20
CA GLU A 133 -2.13 2.39 14.01
C GLU A 133 -3.33 1.74 13.31
N GLU A 134 -3.14 0.91 12.27
CA GLU A 134 -4.21 0.19 11.59
C GLU A 134 -4.86 -0.87 12.49
N LYS A 135 -4.05 -1.63 13.23
CA LYS A 135 -4.53 -2.60 14.20
C LYS A 135 -5.41 -1.95 15.26
N ASN A 136 -5.04 -0.79 15.76
CA ASN A 136 -5.84 -0.04 16.74
C ASN A 136 -7.19 0.41 16.17
N ILE A 137 -7.27 0.75 14.89
CA ILE A 137 -8.56 1.04 14.24
C ILE A 137 -9.45 -0.22 14.22
N TRP A 138 -8.91 -1.36 13.79
CA TRP A 138 -9.66 -2.63 13.81
C TRP A 138 -10.10 -3.01 15.21
N TYR A 139 -9.20 -2.87 16.20
CA TYR A 139 -9.52 -3.13 17.61
C TYR A 139 -10.74 -2.31 18.07
N ASN A 140 -10.74 -0.99 17.82
CA ASN A 140 -11.81 -0.11 18.23
C ASN A 140 -13.14 -0.45 17.56
N ILE A 141 -13.13 -0.78 16.27
CA ILE A 141 -14.34 -1.18 15.54
C ILE A 141 -14.90 -2.49 16.06
N ILE A 142 -14.07 -3.50 16.31
CA ILE A 142 -14.47 -4.80 16.84
C ILE A 142 -14.98 -4.66 18.29
N GLN A 143 -14.29 -3.88 19.13
CA GLN A 143 -14.72 -3.57 20.50
C GLN A 143 -16.09 -2.92 20.51
N ASN A 144 -16.35 -1.98 19.61
CA ASN A 144 -17.66 -1.35 19.46
C ASN A 144 -18.73 -2.36 19.03
N ALA A 145 -18.43 -3.23 18.06
CA ALA A 145 -19.36 -4.27 17.59
C ALA A 145 -19.72 -5.28 18.69
N VAL A 146 -18.79 -5.61 19.58
CA VAL A 146 -19.09 -6.40 20.80
C VAL A 146 -20.00 -5.64 21.74
N SER A 147 -19.73 -4.37 22.00
CA SER A 147 -20.53 -3.55 22.95
C SER A 147 -21.96 -3.32 22.47
N THR A 148 -22.17 -3.21 21.17
CA THR A 148 -23.49 -3.04 20.54
C THR A 148 -24.22 -4.36 20.26
N ASN A 149 -23.67 -5.51 20.65
CA ASN A 149 -24.17 -6.86 20.34
C ASN A 149 -24.27 -7.16 18.82
N GLU A 150 -23.52 -6.47 17.98
CA GLU A 150 -23.41 -6.78 16.55
C GLU A 150 -22.70 -8.13 16.35
N ILE A 151 -21.73 -8.44 17.21
CA ILE A 151 -21.06 -9.74 17.27
C ILE A 151 -21.06 -10.29 18.70
N ARG A 152 -20.81 -11.60 18.84
CA ARG A 152 -20.82 -12.30 20.13
C ARG A 152 -19.79 -11.75 21.10
N LYS A 153 -20.06 -11.83 22.41
CA LYS A 153 -19.23 -11.25 23.49
C LYS A 153 -18.06 -12.11 23.94
N ASP A 154 -18.05 -13.39 23.59
CA ASP A 154 -17.08 -14.40 24.03
C ASP A 154 -15.86 -14.50 23.11
N ILE A 155 -15.51 -13.40 22.42
CA ILE A 155 -14.33 -13.30 21.56
C ILE A 155 -13.21 -12.54 22.25
N ASP A 156 -11.97 -12.92 21.94
CA ASP A 156 -10.81 -12.06 22.23
C ASP A 156 -10.66 -10.99 21.14
N VAL A 157 -11.12 -9.78 21.46
CA VAL A 157 -11.12 -8.63 20.55
C VAL A 157 -9.74 -8.34 20.00
N LYS A 158 -8.68 -8.48 20.81
CA LYS A 158 -7.29 -8.23 20.38
C LYS A 158 -6.84 -9.23 19.33
N SER A 159 -7.09 -10.52 19.56
CA SER A 159 -6.76 -11.57 18.60
C SER A 159 -7.53 -11.42 17.28
N VAL A 160 -8.80 -11.02 17.35
CA VAL A 160 -9.62 -10.77 16.17
C VAL A 160 -9.12 -9.56 15.39
N ALA A 161 -8.75 -8.47 16.07
CA ALA A 161 -8.15 -7.29 15.43
C ALA A 161 -6.82 -7.62 14.71
N ASP A 162 -5.96 -8.41 15.37
CA ASP A 162 -4.71 -8.93 14.79
C ASP A 162 -4.99 -9.79 13.55
N LEU A 163 -6.06 -10.59 13.54
CA LEU A 163 -6.45 -11.39 12.38
C LEU A 163 -6.91 -10.52 11.21
N PHE A 164 -7.70 -9.48 11.47
CA PHE A 164 -8.15 -8.55 10.40
C PHE A 164 -6.97 -7.82 9.78
N GLU A 165 -6.08 -7.27 10.59
CA GLU A 165 -4.89 -6.58 10.11
C GLU A 165 -3.97 -7.53 9.32
N LYS A 166 -3.59 -8.67 9.89
CA LYS A 166 -2.68 -9.64 9.27
C LYS A 166 -3.24 -10.29 8.01
N ASN A 167 -4.54 -10.59 7.95
CA ASN A 167 -5.13 -11.21 6.77
C ASN A 167 -5.10 -10.29 5.54
N ILE A 168 -5.24 -8.98 5.72
CA ILE A 168 -5.10 -8.03 4.62
C ILE A 168 -3.69 -8.10 4.05
N PHE A 169 -2.65 -8.05 4.91
CA PHE A 169 -1.24 -8.18 4.51
C PHE A 169 -0.89 -9.58 4.03
N ARG A 170 -1.35 -10.62 4.74
CA ARG A 170 -1.07 -12.01 4.40
C ARG A 170 -1.63 -12.40 3.03
N CYS A 171 -2.82 -11.94 2.66
CA CYS A 171 -3.37 -12.13 1.32
C CYS A 171 -2.50 -11.46 0.24
N ILE A 172 -1.97 -10.27 0.51
CA ILE A 172 -1.05 -9.57 -0.39
C ILE A 172 0.25 -10.37 -0.53
N PHE A 173 0.90 -10.71 0.57
CA PHE A 173 2.21 -11.36 0.60
C PHE A 173 2.19 -12.79 0.05
N TYR A 174 1.30 -13.67 0.54
CA TYR A 174 1.22 -15.07 0.11
C TYR A 174 0.79 -15.21 -1.36
N ARG A 175 -0.15 -14.40 -1.80
CA ARG A 175 -0.61 -14.46 -3.19
C ARG A 175 0.48 -13.99 -4.16
N SER A 176 1.32 -13.06 -3.76
CA SER A 176 2.48 -12.61 -4.55
C SER A 176 3.56 -13.69 -4.64
N ILE A 177 3.90 -14.34 -3.53
CA ILE A 177 4.86 -15.45 -3.52
C ILE A 177 4.35 -16.63 -4.35
N LEU A 178 3.09 -17.02 -4.19
CA LEU A 178 2.50 -18.11 -4.97
C LEU A 178 2.48 -17.80 -6.47
N ASN A 179 2.12 -16.57 -6.86
CA ASN A 179 2.15 -16.17 -8.27
C ASN A 179 3.57 -16.15 -8.85
N LEU A 180 4.58 -15.72 -8.11
CA LEU A 180 5.98 -15.76 -8.52
C LEU A 180 6.45 -17.22 -8.67
N TRP A 181 6.07 -18.09 -7.74
CA TRP A 181 6.44 -19.51 -7.77
C TRP A 181 5.75 -20.27 -8.91
N CYS A 182 4.46 -19.99 -9.17
CA CYS A 182 3.71 -20.61 -10.28
C CYS A 182 4.21 -20.17 -11.64
N ARG A 183 4.64 -18.91 -11.82
CA ARG A 183 5.26 -18.43 -13.08
C ARG A 183 6.53 -19.22 -13.42
N HIS A 184 7.30 -19.65 -12.43
CA HIS A 184 8.51 -20.45 -12.64
C HIS A 184 8.21 -21.91 -12.99
N LYS A 185 7.05 -22.45 -12.59
CA LYS A 185 6.71 -23.89 -12.80
C LYS A 185 5.61 -24.16 -13.82
N ARG A 186 5.08 -23.17 -14.58
CA ARG A 186 3.95 -23.38 -15.52
C ARG A 186 2.80 -24.22 -14.96
N ILE A 187 2.45 -24.04 -13.68
CA ILE A 187 1.33 -24.73 -13.06
C ILE A 187 0.16 -23.75 -13.07
N THR A 188 -0.75 -23.93 -14.02
CA THR A 188 -2.05 -23.26 -14.05
C THR A 188 -2.95 -23.93 -13.01
N TYR A 189 -3.24 -23.23 -11.91
CA TYR A 189 -4.44 -23.52 -11.12
C TYR A 189 -5.50 -22.51 -11.56
N GLU A 190 -6.47 -22.99 -12.35
CA GLU A 190 -7.77 -22.35 -12.48
C GLU A 190 -8.52 -22.56 -11.17
N LEU A 191 -8.78 -21.47 -10.45
CA LEU A 191 -9.80 -21.37 -9.41
C LEU A 191 -10.61 -20.13 -9.68
#